data_c035d5996758684c4c96c27f54a2fa5d
#
_entry.id   c035d5996758684c4c96c27f54a2fa5d
#
_cell.length_a   1.000
_cell.length_b   1.000
_cell.length_c   1.000
_cell.angle_alpha   90.00
_cell.angle_beta   90.00
_cell.angle_gamma   90.00
#
_symmetry.space_group_name_H-M   'P 1'
#
loop_
_entity.id
_entity.type
_entity.pdbx_description
1 polymer ?
#
loop_
_entity_poly.entity_id
_entity_poly.type
_entity_poly.pdbx_seq_one_letter_code
_entity_poly.pdbx_strand_id
1 'polypeptide(L)'
;MIQLMKRILAVSGRYKGRIQIAFIFSFLKSLLAKAPIMLAFLALAGFYKGTITAGDCLRYGVAMAVCVLLQVLFHHIADRLQSAAGFLVFSDMRMELGAHLRRMPMGYFTEGNIGKISSVLSSDMVFIEENCMTVLADMMSYIFAQAILIVFLLFFNVWIGLAALVIIGVVLLIARGMKREALRDSVMRQEQNENLTEAVLDFVEGIGIIKTYNLLGEKSRELTDNFQRSCDTNLQFEEDHSPWQLRLNLAYGLGAAAITAIALALESAGLMSVPYLVGIMLFVFDLFGPIKALYTQATRLTVMNSCMDRIEEVFHEPELPDDGRDSIPDTGEAPEVEFQHVRFAYGEKEVLHDISFSLPRHQMLALVGPSGGGKSTIANLLTRFWDVKDGRVLVRGKDVREVKLADLMDHISMVFQRVYLFQDTIYNNIAMGRPDATREEVLEAARKARCYDFVMALPDGFDTVIGEGGASLSGGERQRISIARCILKDAPIVILDEATASVDADNESYIQQAISELVQGKTLLVIAHRLNTIRGADQILVISDGEIAQRGTHQSLMEEGGIYRNFVTVRQQSRGWNRKDSA
;
A
#
# COMPACT_ATOMS: atom_id res chain seq x y z
N MET A 1 8.60 19.10 11.10
CA MET A 1 7.44 19.99 11.02
C MET A 1 7.41 20.81 9.72
N ILE A 2 8.31 21.79 9.51
CA ILE A 2 8.36 22.58 8.27
C ILE A 2 8.60 21.72 7.02
N GLN A 3 9.41 20.69 7.13
CA GLN A 3 9.62 19.73 6.03
C GLN A 3 8.34 18.99 5.64
N LEU A 4 7.60 18.45 6.61
CA LEU A 4 6.32 17.77 6.33
C LEU A 4 5.31 18.72 5.69
N MET A 5 5.21 19.97 6.20
CA MET A 5 4.36 20.99 5.59
C MET A 5 4.75 21.29 4.14
N LYS A 6 6.06 21.33 3.83
CA LYS A 6 6.54 21.49 2.45
C LYS A 6 6.20 20.28 1.59
N ARG A 7 6.32 19.04 2.11
CA ARG A 7 5.93 17.79 1.40
C ARG A 7 4.43 17.82 1.08
N ILE A 8 3.58 18.13 2.07
CA ILE A 8 2.13 18.23 1.86
C ILE A 8 1.78 19.27 0.81
N LEU A 9 2.41 20.45 0.87
CA LEU A 9 2.19 21.51 -0.13
C LEU A 9 2.75 21.14 -1.52
N ALA A 10 3.80 20.33 -1.61
CA ALA A 10 4.33 19.82 -2.88
C ALA A 10 3.35 18.84 -3.52
N VAL A 11 2.83 17.88 -2.75
CA VAL A 11 1.83 16.91 -3.19
C VAL A 11 0.49 17.57 -3.53
N SER A 12 0.16 18.73 -2.90
CA SER A 12 -1.11 19.41 -3.12
C SER A 12 -1.31 19.99 -4.53
N GLY A 13 -0.27 20.05 -5.37
CA GLY A 13 -0.36 20.41 -6.79
C GLY A 13 -1.28 21.61 -7.07
N ARG A 14 -2.34 21.40 -7.85
CA ARG A 14 -3.34 22.43 -8.23
C ARG A 14 -4.15 23.00 -7.07
N TYR A 15 -4.20 22.33 -5.92
CA TYR A 15 -4.96 22.78 -4.74
C TYR A 15 -4.15 23.66 -3.78
N LYS A 16 -2.85 23.84 -4.03
CA LYS A 16 -1.94 24.65 -3.19
C LYS A 16 -2.48 26.05 -2.89
N GLY A 17 -3.10 26.72 -3.88
CA GLY A 17 -3.68 28.05 -3.72
C GLY A 17 -4.82 28.08 -2.68
N ARG A 18 -5.69 27.06 -2.65
CA ARG A 18 -6.76 26.96 -1.64
C ARG A 18 -6.20 26.85 -0.23
N ILE A 19 -5.15 26.04 -0.04
CA ILE A 19 -4.48 25.86 1.25
C ILE A 19 -3.81 27.16 1.70
N GLN A 20 -3.17 27.89 0.79
CA GLN A 20 -2.55 29.17 1.11
C GLN A 20 -3.58 30.23 1.54
N ILE A 21 -4.73 30.29 0.87
CA ILE A 21 -5.84 31.18 1.27
C ILE A 21 -6.37 30.77 2.65
N ALA A 22 -6.51 29.47 2.92
CA ALA A 22 -6.92 28.98 4.23
C ALA A 22 -5.96 29.40 5.36
N PHE A 23 -4.65 29.47 5.10
CA PHE A 23 -3.67 29.99 6.07
C PHE A 23 -3.91 31.47 6.41
N ILE A 24 -4.31 32.29 5.44
CA ILE A 24 -4.66 33.69 5.68
C ILE A 24 -5.87 33.76 6.63
N PHE A 25 -6.91 32.99 6.38
CA PHE A 25 -8.08 32.95 7.27
C PHE A 25 -7.75 32.35 8.65
N SER A 26 -6.86 31.37 8.73
CA SER A 26 -6.35 30.82 10.00
C SER A 26 -5.56 31.88 10.80
N PHE A 27 -4.78 32.72 10.13
CA PHE A 27 -4.11 33.85 10.78
C PHE A 27 -5.11 34.86 11.33
N LEU A 28 -6.09 35.30 10.53
CA LEU A 28 -7.15 36.22 10.94
C LEU A 28 -7.98 35.65 12.10
N LYS A 29 -8.33 34.35 12.04
CA LYS A 29 -8.99 33.63 13.15
C LYS A 29 -8.14 33.72 14.43
N SER A 30 -6.83 33.45 14.34
CA SER A 30 -5.93 33.44 15.49
C SER A 30 -5.76 34.83 16.10
N LEU A 31 -5.78 35.85 15.27
CA LEU A 31 -5.76 37.25 15.72
C LEU A 31 -7.05 37.61 16.47
N LEU A 32 -8.21 37.28 15.89
CA LEU A 32 -9.52 37.58 16.51
C LEU A 32 -9.75 36.73 17.77
N ALA A 33 -9.19 35.52 17.87
CA ALA A 33 -9.28 34.69 19.07
C ALA A 33 -8.67 35.35 20.32
N LYS A 34 -7.68 36.24 20.14
CA LYS A 34 -7.05 37.00 21.25
C LYS A 34 -7.66 38.38 21.49
N ALA A 35 -8.46 38.87 20.55
CA ALA A 35 -9.09 40.19 20.65
C ALA A 35 -10.02 40.38 21.88
N PRO A 36 -10.86 39.38 22.29
CA PRO A 36 -11.70 39.52 23.47
C PRO A 36 -10.90 39.77 24.75
N ILE A 37 -9.76 39.08 24.92
CA ILE A 37 -8.89 39.26 26.11
C ILE A 37 -8.25 40.67 26.07
N MET A 38 -7.86 41.14 24.89
CA MET A 38 -7.32 42.52 24.74
C MET A 38 -8.37 43.57 25.04
N LEU A 39 -9.62 43.36 24.60
CA LEU A 39 -10.73 44.28 24.92
C LEU A 39 -11.07 44.25 26.41
N ALA A 40 -11.06 43.08 27.06
CA ALA A 40 -11.23 42.97 28.50
C ALA A 40 -10.15 43.70 29.27
N PHE A 41 -8.90 43.63 28.80
CA PHE A 41 -7.80 44.39 29.35
C PHE A 41 -8.01 45.92 29.21
N LEU A 42 -8.44 46.40 28.05
CA LEU A 42 -8.73 47.83 27.83
C LEU A 42 -9.89 48.29 28.74
N ALA A 43 -10.91 47.51 28.91
CA ALA A 43 -12.00 47.77 29.84
C ALA A 43 -11.51 47.86 31.30
N LEU A 44 -10.66 46.92 31.73
CA LEU A 44 -10.05 46.94 33.06
C LEU A 44 -9.17 48.19 33.27
N ALA A 45 -8.37 48.54 32.30
CA ALA A 45 -7.53 49.74 32.35
C ALA A 45 -8.36 51.03 32.43
N GLY A 46 -9.46 51.12 31.69
CA GLY A 46 -10.40 52.24 31.74
C GLY A 46 -11.15 52.32 33.10
N PHE A 47 -11.55 51.16 33.64
CA PHE A 47 -12.17 51.08 34.97
C PHE A 47 -11.23 51.61 36.08
N TYR A 48 -9.98 51.15 36.08
CA TYR A 48 -8.96 51.59 37.03
C TYR A 48 -8.71 53.11 36.98
N LYS A 49 -8.71 53.69 35.77
CA LYS A 49 -8.54 55.13 35.57
C LYS A 49 -9.79 55.95 35.88
N GLY A 50 -10.92 55.29 36.17
CA GLY A 50 -12.20 55.99 36.39
C GLY A 50 -12.78 56.65 35.13
N THR A 51 -12.31 56.30 33.95
CA THR A 51 -12.70 56.95 32.68
C THR A 51 -13.79 56.17 31.92
N ILE A 52 -14.18 54.99 32.41
CA ILE A 52 -15.13 54.09 31.72
C ILE A 52 -16.58 54.55 32.00
N THR A 53 -17.38 54.58 30.96
CA THR A 53 -18.82 54.86 31.03
C THR A 53 -19.64 53.58 30.74
N ALA A 54 -20.93 53.58 31.11
CA ALA A 54 -21.83 52.47 30.75
C ALA A 54 -21.91 52.26 29.23
N GLY A 55 -21.78 53.34 28.43
CA GLY A 55 -21.72 53.27 26.98
C GLY A 55 -20.45 52.57 26.45
N ASP A 56 -19.31 52.74 27.13
CA ASP A 56 -18.05 52.09 26.77
C ASP A 56 -18.11 50.58 27.10
N CYS A 57 -18.72 50.21 28.21
CA CYS A 57 -18.96 48.80 28.53
C CYS A 57 -19.80 48.08 27.46
N LEU A 58 -20.86 48.75 26.97
CA LEU A 58 -21.68 48.22 25.89
C LEU A 58 -20.86 48.08 24.59
N ARG A 59 -20.04 49.12 24.24
CA ARG A 59 -19.17 49.09 23.06
C ARG A 59 -18.17 47.94 23.11
N TYR A 60 -17.50 47.72 24.26
CA TYR A 60 -16.59 46.58 24.44
C TYR A 60 -17.32 45.23 24.35
N GLY A 61 -18.51 45.11 24.94
CA GLY A 61 -19.33 43.90 24.85
C GLY A 61 -19.73 43.59 23.40
N VAL A 62 -20.20 44.60 22.67
CA VAL A 62 -20.55 44.44 21.24
C VAL A 62 -19.29 44.10 20.42
N ALA A 63 -18.17 44.78 20.65
CA ALA A 63 -16.92 44.48 19.94
C ALA A 63 -16.43 43.07 20.21
N MET A 64 -16.51 42.55 21.45
CA MET A 64 -16.20 41.16 21.79
C MET A 64 -17.11 40.19 21.02
N ALA A 65 -18.43 40.42 21.01
CA ALA A 65 -19.38 39.61 20.29
C ALA A 65 -19.08 39.58 18.78
N VAL A 66 -18.79 40.73 18.18
CA VAL A 66 -18.39 40.82 16.77
C VAL A 66 -17.09 40.05 16.50
N CYS A 67 -16.07 40.19 17.36
CA CYS A 67 -14.83 39.41 17.22
C CYS A 67 -15.06 37.92 17.26
N VAL A 68 -15.92 37.42 18.17
CA VAL A 68 -16.26 35.99 18.25
C VAL A 68 -16.99 35.52 17.01
N LEU A 69 -17.98 36.29 16.52
CA LEU A 69 -18.71 35.93 15.29
C LEU A 69 -17.79 35.90 14.07
N LEU A 70 -16.90 36.88 13.91
CA LEU A 70 -15.92 36.89 12.82
C LEU A 70 -14.90 35.75 12.96
N GLN A 71 -14.48 35.42 14.17
CA GLN A 71 -13.61 34.28 14.45
C GLN A 71 -14.25 32.98 13.98
N VAL A 72 -15.51 32.73 14.31
CA VAL A 72 -16.27 31.54 13.89
C VAL A 72 -16.42 31.52 12.38
N LEU A 73 -16.73 32.66 11.75
CA LEU A 73 -16.84 32.76 10.29
C LEU A 73 -15.50 32.42 9.60
N PHE A 74 -14.40 33.01 10.05
CA PHE A 74 -13.09 32.74 9.45
C PHE A 74 -12.62 31.30 9.71
N HIS A 75 -12.94 30.75 10.87
CA HIS A 75 -12.71 29.33 11.13
C HIS A 75 -13.44 28.43 10.14
N HIS A 76 -14.73 28.68 9.95
CA HIS A 76 -15.54 27.90 9.00
C HIS A 76 -15.00 28.01 7.56
N ILE A 77 -14.59 29.20 7.12
CA ILE A 77 -14.02 29.41 5.78
C ILE A 77 -12.69 28.66 5.65
N ALA A 78 -11.79 28.78 6.63
CA ALA A 78 -10.50 28.12 6.62
C ALA A 78 -10.64 26.58 6.59
N ASP A 79 -11.50 26.06 7.46
CA ASP A 79 -11.76 24.63 7.58
C ASP A 79 -12.33 24.06 6.28
N ARG A 80 -13.35 24.72 5.71
CA ARG A 80 -13.95 24.29 4.44
C ARG A 80 -12.96 24.31 3.29
N LEU A 81 -12.07 25.32 3.22
CA LEU A 81 -11.06 25.41 2.16
C LEU A 81 -9.99 24.31 2.29
N GLN A 82 -9.52 24.02 3.51
CA GLN A 82 -8.51 23.00 3.78
C GLN A 82 -9.05 21.59 3.65
N SER A 83 -10.19 21.31 4.28
CA SER A 83 -10.81 19.99 4.24
C SER A 83 -11.14 19.56 2.82
N ALA A 84 -11.81 20.43 2.05
CA ALA A 84 -12.11 20.14 0.65
C ALA A 84 -10.84 19.95 -0.21
N ALA A 85 -9.78 20.74 0.04
CA ALA A 85 -8.52 20.57 -0.66
C ALA A 85 -7.85 19.23 -0.30
N GLY A 86 -7.90 18.81 0.96
CA GLY A 86 -7.34 17.56 1.43
C GLY A 86 -7.96 16.34 0.75
N PHE A 87 -9.27 16.22 0.83
CA PHE A 87 -9.97 15.11 0.17
C PHE A 87 -9.69 15.02 -1.33
N LEU A 88 -9.64 16.17 -2.03
CA LEU A 88 -9.34 16.20 -3.45
C LEU A 88 -7.89 15.81 -3.77
N VAL A 89 -6.92 16.25 -2.96
CA VAL A 89 -5.49 15.87 -3.10
C VAL A 89 -5.33 14.36 -2.96
N PHE A 90 -5.92 13.77 -1.92
CA PHE A 90 -5.76 12.34 -1.67
C PHE A 90 -6.59 11.48 -2.61
N SER A 91 -7.71 11.98 -3.12
CA SER A 91 -8.44 11.34 -4.22
C SER A 91 -7.58 11.27 -5.49
N ASP A 92 -6.97 12.40 -5.90
CA ASP A 92 -6.07 12.43 -7.05
C ASP A 92 -4.88 11.47 -6.85
N MET A 93 -4.26 11.47 -5.66
CA MET A 93 -3.15 10.58 -5.31
C MET A 93 -3.54 9.10 -5.37
N ARG A 94 -4.74 8.72 -4.90
CA ARG A 94 -5.24 7.33 -5.03
C ARG A 94 -5.40 6.92 -6.49
N MET A 95 -5.94 7.82 -7.31
CA MET A 95 -6.09 7.55 -8.74
C MET A 95 -4.73 7.38 -9.43
N GLU A 96 -3.76 8.22 -9.07
CA GLU A 96 -2.40 8.15 -9.59
C GLU A 96 -1.69 6.86 -9.13
N LEU A 97 -1.81 6.51 -7.83
CA LEU A 97 -1.26 5.27 -7.29
C LEU A 97 -1.89 4.05 -7.97
N GLY A 98 -3.21 4.03 -8.17
CA GLY A 98 -3.89 2.96 -8.90
C GLY A 98 -3.44 2.87 -10.36
N ALA A 99 -3.13 3.99 -11.02
CA ALA A 99 -2.57 4.01 -12.36
C ALA A 99 -1.11 3.51 -12.38
N HIS A 100 -0.31 3.87 -11.37
CA HIS A 100 1.06 3.41 -11.19
C HIS A 100 1.12 1.90 -10.97
N LEU A 101 0.30 1.36 -10.05
CA LEU A 101 0.22 -0.09 -9.79
C LEU A 101 -0.12 -0.90 -11.05
N ARG A 102 -0.98 -0.39 -11.92
CA ARG A 102 -1.31 -1.07 -13.19
C ARG A 102 -0.15 -1.15 -14.17
N ARG A 103 0.84 -0.27 -14.05
CA ARG A 103 2.02 -0.21 -14.92
C ARG A 103 3.26 -0.88 -14.31
N MET A 104 3.17 -1.31 -13.07
CA MET A 104 4.28 -2.00 -12.41
C MET A 104 4.45 -3.42 -12.96
N PRO A 105 5.70 -3.94 -12.99
CA PRO A 105 5.94 -5.33 -13.38
C PRO A 105 5.24 -6.28 -12.41
N MET A 106 4.70 -7.38 -12.94
CA MET A 106 3.98 -8.38 -12.14
C MET A 106 4.85 -8.94 -10.99
N GLY A 107 6.16 -8.91 -11.16
CA GLY A 107 7.13 -9.32 -10.14
C GLY A 107 7.13 -8.54 -8.84
N TYR A 108 6.59 -7.35 -8.86
CA TYR A 108 6.42 -6.58 -7.65
C TYR A 108 5.32 -7.16 -6.74
N PHE A 109 4.31 -7.82 -7.33
CA PHE A 109 3.16 -8.37 -6.60
C PHE A 109 3.46 -9.74 -5.97
N THR A 110 4.51 -9.81 -5.16
CA THR A 110 4.81 -10.96 -4.28
C THR A 110 3.95 -10.92 -3.02
N GLU A 111 3.84 -12.05 -2.30
CA GLU A 111 3.03 -12.13 -1.08
C GLU A 111 3.39 -11.03 -0.07
N GLY A 112 4.67 -10.76 0.17
CA GLY A 112 5.12 -9.68 1.07
C GLY A 112 4.76 -8.28 0.58
N ASN A 113 4.92 -8.00 -0.70
CA ASN A 113 4.61 -6.70 -1.28
C ASN A 113 3.11 -6.45 -1.38
N ILE A 114 2.29 -7.48 -1.60
CA ILE A 114 0.82 -7.37 -1.61
C ILE A 114 0.33 -6.86 -0.25
N GLY A 115 0.84 -7.39 0.85
CA GLY A 115 0.53 -6.91 2.20
C GLY A 115 0.91 -5.44 2.40
N LYS A 116 2.11 -5.04 1.94
CA LYS A 116 2.58 -3.64 1.98
C LYS A 116 1.68 -2.71 1.16
N ILE A 117 1.35 -3.07 -0.09
CA ILE A 117 0.45 -2.29 -0.96
C ILE A 117 -0.92 -2.14 -0.32
N SER A 118 -1.48 -3.24 0.22
CA SER A 118 -2.76 -3.23 0.92
C SER A 118 -2.74 -2.29 2.12
N SER A 119 -1.68 -2.32 2.95
CA SER A 119 -1.51 -1.40 4.08
C SER A 119 -1.42 0.06 3.63
N VAL A 120 -0.66 0.35 2.57
CA VAL A 120 -0.54 1.70 2.01
C VAL A 120 -1.89 2.22 1.52
N LEU A 121 -2.65 1.42 0.77
CA LEU A 121 -3.93 1.84 0.19
C LEU A 121 -5.05 1.96 1.23
N SER A 122 -5.12 1.04 2.20
CA SER A 122 -6.23 0.95 3.16
C SER A 122 -5.97 1.70 4.46
N SER A 123 -4.74 1.71 4.97
CA SER A 123 -4.40 2.28 6.28
C SER A 123 -3.67 3.62 6.16
N ASP A 124 -2.54 3.65 5.43
CA ASP A 124 -1.69 4.84 5.39
C ASP A 124 -2.35 6.01 4.68
N MET A 125 -2.96 5.77 3.51
CA MET A 125 -3.66 6.81 2.78
C MET A 125 -4.89 7.32 3.54
N VAL A 126 -5.65 6.43 4.19
CA VAL A 126 -6.81 6.83 5.02
C VAL A 126 -6.35 7.67 6.20
N PHE A 127 -5.30 7.22 6.91
CA PHE A 127 -4.77 7.97 8.05
C PHE A 127 -4.31 9.38 7.67
N ILE A 128 -3.62 9.52 6.53
CA ILE A 128 -3.18 10.83 6.05
C ILE A 128 -4.37 11.67 5.59
N GLU A 129 -5.32 11.11 4.85
CA GLU A 129 -6.52 11.79 4.38
C GLU A 129 -7.32 12.40 5.53
N GLU A 130 -7.53 11.64 6.60
CA GLU A 130 -8.31 12.09 7.77
C GLU A 130 -7.56 13.11 8.63
N ASN A 131 -6.25 12.97 8.77
CA ASN A 131 -5.48 13.73 9.75
C ASN A 131 -4.68 14.88 9.13
N CYS A 132 -4.27 14.80 7.88
CA CYS A 132 -3.32 15.71 7.27
C CYS A 132 -3.77 17.18 7.34
N MET A 133 -4.98 17.48 6.90
CA MET A 133 -5.47 18.85 6.82
C MET A 133 -5.81 19.42 8.18
N THR A 134 -6.34 18.59 9.08
CA THR A 134 -6.62 18.98 10.47
C THR A 134 -5.33 19.32 11.21
N VAL A 135 -4.33 18.44 11.14
CA VAL A 135 -3.03 18.67 11.77
C VAL A 135 -2.34 19.90 11.17
N LEU A 136 -2.41 20.08 9.86
CA LEU A 136 -1.84 21.26 9.18
C LEU A 136 -2.52 22.56 9.63
N ALA A 137 -3.86 22.57 9.73
CA ALA A 137 -4.65 23.70 10.21
C ALA A 137 -4.30 24.06 11.65
N ASP A 138 -4.26 23.07 12.52
CA ASP A 138 -3.94 23.24 13.94
C ASP A 138 -2.52 23.79 14.12
N MET A 139 -1.55 23.22 13.44
CA MET A 139 -0.16 23.69 13.48
C MET A 139 -0.03 25.14 13.06
N MET A 140 -0.66 25.52 11.94
CA MET A 140 -0.62 26.93 11.48
C MET A 140 -1.30 27.84 12.48
N SER A 141 -2.44 27.43 13.04
CA SER A 141 -3.16 28.17 14.07
C SER A 141 -2.30 28.40 15.33
N TYR A 142 -1.62 27.34 15.81
CA TYR A 142 -0.75 27.44 16.99
C TYR A 142 0.49 28.30 16.74
N ILE A 143 1.12 28.17 15.57
CA ILE A 143 2.26 29.02 15.19
C ILE A 143 1.83 30.49 15.15
N PHE A 144 0.71 30.80 14.48
CA PHE A 144 0.21 32.19 14.41
C PHE A 144 -0.20 32.71 15.79
N ALA A 145 -0.92 31.94 16.61
CA ALA A 145 -1.30 32.34 17.95
C ALA A 145 -0.08 32.63 18.81
N GLN A 146 0.96 31.80 18.76
CA GLN A 146 2.19 32.02 19.52
C GLN A 146 2.93 33.26 19.03
N ALA A 147 3.04 33.47 17.71
CA ALA A 147 3.69 34.67 17.14
C ALA A 147 2.93 35.95 17.53
N ILE A 148 1.60 35.94 17.44
CA ILE A 148 0.76 37.09 17.84
C ILE A 148 0.95 37.44 19.33
N LEU A 149 0.97 36.40 20.20
CA LEU A 149 1.20 36.59 21.63
C LEU A 149 2.57 37.19 21.93
N ILE A 150 3.63 36.72 21.28
CA ILE A 150 4.99 37.25 21.46
C ILE A 150 5.05 38.72 21.01
N VAL A 151 4.55 39.05 19.82
CA VAL A 151 4.52 40.42 19.28
C VAL A 151 3.74 41.32 20.22
N PHE A 152 2.60 40.87 20.71
CA PHE A 152 1.79 41.62 21.67
C PHE A 152 2.55 41.90 22.96
N LEU A 153 3.23 40.88 23.56
CA LEU A 153 4.00 41.08 24.79
C LEU A 153 5.19 42.04 24.59
N LEU A 154 5.89 41.96 23.45
CA LEU A 154 6.99 42.90 23.12
C LEU A 154 6.50 44.33 22.98
N PHE A 155 5.34 44.53 22.37
CA PHE A 155 4.71 45.84 22.25
C PHE A 155 4.23 46.37 23.59
N PHE A 156 3.77 45.48 24.46
CA PHE A 156 3.23 45.82 25.77
C PHE A 156 4.33 46.18 26.77
N ASN A 157 5.35 45.35 26.88
CA ASN A 157 6.55 45.56 27.67
C ASN A 157 7.71 44.72 27.15
N VAL A 158 8.78 45.39 26.70
CA VAL A 158 9.93 44.75 26.06
C VAL A 158 10.60 43.72 26.96
N TRP A 159 10.73 43.96 28.27
CA TRP A 159 11.36 43.04 29.22
C TRP A 159 10.57 41.72 29.38
N ILE A 160 9.24 41.84 29.45
CA ILE A 160 8.37 40.68 29.54
C ILE A 160 8.37 39.90 28.23
N GLY A 161 8.35 40.58 27.08
CA GLY A 161 8.45 39.95 25.77
C GLY A 161 9.78 39.19 25.58
N LEU A 162 10.91 39.79 26.00
CA LEU A 162 12.21 39.15 25.98
C LEU A 162 12.27 37.93 26.91
N ALA A 163 11.73 38.01 28.13
CA ALA A 163 11.63 36.90 29.04
C ALA A 163 10.83 35.73 28.43
N ALA A 164 9.69 36.02 27.79
CA ALA A 164 8.87 35.04 27.10
C ALA A 164 9.65 34.35 25.95
N LEU A 165 10.42 35.11 25.16
CA LEU A 165 11.27 34.56 24.10
C LEU A 165 12.35 33.61 24.64
N VAL A 166 13.01 33.98 25.76
CA VAL A 166 14.01 33.13 26.41
C VAL A 166 13.37 31.80 26.87
N ILE A 167 12.20 31.89 27.52
CA ILE A 167 11.49 30.71 28.01
C ILE A 167 11.08 29.80 26.84
N ILE A 168 10.55 30.36 25.74
CA ILE A 168 10.22 29.63 24.53
C ILE A 168 11.48 28.97 23.95
N GLY A 169 12.62 29.65 23.95
CA GLY A 169 13.90 29.08 23.55
C GLY A 169 14.28 27.84 24.37
N VAL A 170 14.14 27.91 25.71
CA VAL A 170 14.36 26.77 26.61
C VAL A 170 13.39 25.62 26.30
N VAL A 171 12.11 25.92 26.13
CA VAL A 171 11.08 24.94 25.75
C VAL A 171 11.42 24.26 24.44
N LEU A 172 11.88 25.01 23.43
CA LEU A 172 12.29 24.45 22.13
C LEU A 172 13.51 23.55 22.23
N LEU A 173 14.45 23.84 23.14
CA LEU A 173 15.61 22.98 23.40
C LEU A 173 15.20 21.66 24.06
N ILE A 174 14.35 21.71 25.09
CA ILE A 174 13.81 20.51 25.75
C ILE A 174 13.05 19.66 24.72
N ALA A 175 12.24 20.27 23.90
CA ALA A 175 11.45 19.60 22.89
C ALA A 175 12.28 18.97 21.76
N ARG A 176 13.45 19.54 21.43
CA ARG A 176 14.39 18.87 20.51
C ARG A 176 14.93 17.57 21.09
N GLY A 177 15.26 17.55 22.39
CA GLY A 177 15.67 16.34 23.09
C GLY A 177 14.57 15.26 23.06
N MET A 178 13.37 15.64 23.50
CA MET A 178 12.20 14.78 23.48
C MET A 178 11.89 14.18 22.10
N LYS A 179 11.96 15.00 21.03
CA LYS A 179 11.74 14.51 19.66
C LYS A 179 12.75 13.44 19.24
N ARG A 180 14.03 13.62 19.62
CA ARG A 180 15.08 12.66 19.24
C ARG A 180 14.84 11.29 19.88
N GLU A 181 14.40 11.26 21.13
CA GLU A 181 14.08 10.05 21.86
C GLU A 181 12.79 9.41 21.32
N ALA A 182 11.71 10.20 21.20
CA ALA A 182 10.45 9.72 20.65
C ALA A 182 10.56 9.10 19.24
N LEU A 183 11.48 9.58 18.40
CA LEU A 183 11.75 8.98 17.08
C LEU A 183 12.39 7.61 17.20
N ARG A 184 13.37 7.45 18.11
CA ARG A 184 14.02 6.17 18.36
C ARG A 184 13.03 5.13 18.88
N ASP A 185 12.23 5.51 19.85
CA ASP A 185 11.25 4.62 20.48
C ASP A 185 10.10 4.27 19.54
N SER A 186 9.73 5.20 18.64
CA SER A 186 8.71 4.94 17.62
C SER A 186 9.12 3.83 16.66
N VAL A 187 10.40 3.74 16.27
CA VAL A 187 10.91 2.66 15.42
C VAL A 187 10.82 1.31 16.14
N MET A 188 11.25 1.25 17.40
CA MET A 188 11.18 0.02 18.21
C MET A 188 9.72 -0.45 18.41
N ARG A 189 8.80 0.49 18.67
CA ARG A 189 7.37 0.16 18.80
C ARG A 189 6.77 -0.37 17.50
N GLN A 190 7.17 0.21 16.36
CA GLN A 190 6.71 -0.24 15.06
C GLN A 190 7.20 -1.67 14.77
N GLU A 191 8.49 -1.94 14.95
CA GLU A 191 9.07 -3.27 14.80
C GLU A 191 8.38 -4.30 15.71
N GLN A 192 8.11 -3.94 16.97
CA GLN A 192 7.39 -4.83 17.89
C GLN A 192 5.93 -5.05 17.47
N ASN A 193 5.25 -4.06 16.91
CA ASN A 193 3.90 -4.22 16.39
C ASN A 193 3.86 -5.11 15.13
N GLU A 194 4.87 -5.03 14.28
CA GLU A 194 5.03 -5.92 13.11
C GLU A 194 5.24 -7.36 13.59
N ASN A 195 6.17 -7.61 14.51
CA ASN A 195 6.41 -8.93 15.12
C ASN A 195 5.16 -9.50 15.79
N LEU A 196 4.39 -8.67 16.50
CA LEU A 196 3.15 -9.08 17.13
C LEU A 196 2.10 -9.47 16.07
N THR A 197 1.98 -8.68 15.02
CA THR A 197 1.03 -8.97 13.92
C THR A 197 1.38 -10.28 13.23
N GLU A 198 2.66 -10.50 12.94
CA GLU A 198 3.15 -11.75 12.36
C GLU A 198 2.86 -12.95 13.27
N ALA A 199 3.15 -12.86 14.56
CA ALA A 199 2.85 -13.94 15.52
C ALA A 199 1.35 -14.25 15.63
N VAL A 200 0.49 -13.22 15.57
CA VAL A 200 -0.98 -13.41 15.57
C VAL A 200 -1.44 -14.10 14.31
N LEU A 201 -0.94 -13.68 13.13
CA LEU A 201 -1.29 -14.29 11.85
C LEU A 201 -0.84 -15.75 11.79
N ASP A 202 0.41 -16.04 12.16
CA ASP A 202 0.95 -17.41 12.20
C ASP A 202 0.11 -18.32 13.13
N PHE A 203 -0.29 -17.81 14.30
CA PHE A 203 -1.14 -18.54 15.22
C PHE A 203 -2.54 -18.81 14.63
N VAL A 204 -3.16 -17.82 14.00
CA VAL A 204 -4.53 -17.94 13.44
C VAL A 204 -4.53 -18.84 12.21
N GLU A 205 -3.60 -18.67 11.29
CA GLU A 205 -3.47 -19.50 10.09
C GLU A 205 -3.10 -20.94 10.46
N GLY A 206 -2.20 -21.11 11.44
CA GLY A 206 -1.75 -22.40 11.93
C GLY A 206 -2.70 -23.08 12.92
N ILE A 207 -3.83 -22.49 13.31
CA ILE A 207 -4.68 -22.98 14.41
C ILE A 207 -5.15 -24.43 14.21
N GLY A 208 -5.42 -24.84 12.96
CA GLY A 208 -5.79 -26.21 12.63
C GLY A 208 -4.69 -27.20 12.97
N ILE A 209 -3.44 -26.89 12.63
CA ILE A 209 -2.25 -27.70 12.91
C ILE A 209 -2.01 -27.72 14.44
N ILE A 210 -2.03 -26.54 15.07
CA ILE A 210 -1.81 -26.37 16.50
C ILE A 210 -2.78 -27.27 17.31
N LYS A 211 -4.06 -27.28 16.93
CA LYS A 211 -5.07 -28.13 17.57
C LYS A 211 -4.87 -29.62 17.28
N THR A 212 -4.56 -29.97 16.04
CA THR A 212 -4.41 -31.38 15.62
C THR A 212 -3.22 -32.05 16.30
N TYR A 213 -2.12 -31.33 16.49
CA TYR A 213 -0.91 -31.84 17.13
C TYR A 213 -0.82 -31.50 18.63
N ASN A 214 -1.88 -30.93 19.21
CA ASN A 214 -1.95 -30.55 20.65
C ASN A 214 -0.82 -29.61 21.10
N LEU A 215 -0.45 -28.65 20.23
CA LEU A 215 0.60 -27.66 20.46
C LEU A 215 0.09 -26.37 21.10
N LEU A 216 -1.15 -26.35 21.62
CA LEU A 216 -1.78 -25.17 22.22
C LEU A 216 -0.92 -24.54 23.32
N GLY A 217 -0.28 -25.36 24.17
CA GLY A 217 0.56 -24.87 25.27
C GLY A 217 1.82 -24.15 24.81
N GLU A 218 2.47 -24.66 23.75
CA GLU A 218 3.72 -24.12 23.23
C GLU A 218 3.50 -22.88 22.35
N LYS A 219 2.62 -22.98 21.36
CA LYS A 219 2.31 -21.87 20.45
C LYS A 219 1.52 -20.74 21.11
N SER A 220 0.67 -21.06 22.10
CA SER A 220 0.04 -20.01 22.91
C SER A 220 1.05 -19.28 23.79
N ARG A 221 2.12 -19.94 24.24
CA ARG A 221 3.19 -19.26 24.98
C ARG A 221 3.94 -18.28 24.11
N GLU A 222 4.31 -18.66 22.89
CA GLU A 222 4.96 -17.79 21.91
C GLU A 222 4.13 -16.53 21.62
N LEU A 223 2.82 -16.70 21.41
CA LEU A 223 1.88 -15.58 21.23
C LEU A 223 1.79 -14.70 22.47
N THR A 224 1.68 -15.34 23.67
CA THR A 224 1.63 -14.62 24.95
C THR A 224 2.92 -13.83 25.20
N ASP A 225 4.07 -14.40 24.87
CA ASP A 225 5.37 -13.73 25.00
C ASP A 225 5.47 -12.51 24.08
N ASN A 226 4.91 -12.57 22.86
CA ASN A 226 4.83 -11.42 21.97
C ASN A 226 3.87 -10.34 22.49
N PHE A 227 2.73 -10.71 23.08
CA PHE A 227 1.86 -9.76 23.78
C PHE A 227 2.58 -9.08 24.93
N GLN A 228 3.31 -9.87 25.75
CA GLN A 228 4.06 -9.34 26.89
C GLN A 228 5.15 -8.37 26.42
N ARG A 229 5.95 -8.74 25.40
CA ARG A 229 6.98 -7.85 24.80
C ARG A 229 6.38 -6.57 24.28
N SER A 230 5.22 -6.63 23.61
CA SER A 230 4.52 -5.44 23.14
C SER A 230 4.08 -4.54 24.30
N CYS A 231 3.58 -5.15 25.40
CA CYS A 231 3.24 -4.43 26.62
C CYS A 231 4.47 -3.75 27.23
N ASP A 232 5.56 -4.51 27.40
CA ASP A 232 6.82 -4.02 27.99
C ASP A 232 7.42 -2.87 27.15
N THR A 233 7.41 -2.99 25.82
CA THR A 233 7.86 -1.93 24.91
C THR A 233 7.02 -0.65 25.04
N ASN A 234 5.70 -0.79 25.20
CA ASN A 234 4.82 0.36 25.40
C ASN A 234 5.02 1.00 26.79
N LEU A 235 5.22 0.19 27.84
CA LEU A 235 5.54 0.70 29.19
C LEU A 235 6.89 1.42 29.19
N GLN A 236 7.91 0.86 28.55
CA GLN A 236 9.22 1.51 28.42
C GLN A 236 9.12 2.85 27.70
N PHE A 237 8.32 2.93 26.63
CA PHE A 237 8.05 4.19 25.96
C PHE A 237 7.47 5.25 26.91
N GLU A 238 6.49 4.88 27.73
CA GLU A 238 5.90 5.81 28.71
C GLU A 238 6.91 6.23 29.79
N GLU A 239 7.74 5.30 30.26
CA GLU A 239 8.81 5.58 31.22
C GLU A 239 9.84 6.55 30.67
N ASP A 240 10.27 6.38 29.42
CA ASP A 240 11.24 7.23 28.73
C ASP A 240 10.66 8.60 28.36
N HIS A 241 9.37 8.64 28.02
CA HIS A 241 8.68 9.86 27.59
C HIS A 241 8.21 10.75 28.76
N SER A 242 7.79 10.15 29.86
CA SER A 242 7.25 10.84 31.04
C SER A 242 8.21 11.90 31.62
N PRO A 243 9.52 11.66 31.78
CA PRO A 243 10.46 12.66 32.28
C PRO A 243 10.56 13.91 31.36
N TRP A 244 10.41 13.73 30.06
CA TRP A 244 10.41 14.85 29.12
C TRP A 244 9.15 15.70 29.24
N GLN A 245 7.99 15.07 29.42
CA GLN A 245 6.75 15.79 29.71
C GLN A 245 6.82 16.55 31.02
N LEU A 246 7.41 15.94 32.06
CA LEU A 246 7.64 16.63 33.33
C LEU A 246 8.55 17.86 33.17
N ARG A 247 9.67 17.73 32.45
CA ARG A 247 10.59 18.86 32.18
C ARG A 247 9.90 19.97 31.41
N LEU A 248 9.06 19.65 30.41
CA LEU A 248 8.27 20.60 29.66
C LEU A 248 7.26 21.34 30.56
N ASN A 249 6.50 20.61 31.37
CA ASN A 249 5.52 21.19 32.29
C ASN A 249 6.20 22.07 33.34
N LEU A 250 7.37 21.66 33.87
CA LEU A 250 8.17 22.48 34.76
C LEU A 250 8.68 23.76 34.08
N ALA A 251 9.17 23.66 32.84
CA ALA A 251 9.59 24.84 32.08
C ALA A 251 8.45 25.82 31.84
N TYR A 252 7.24 25.34 31.56
CA TYR A 252 6.05 26.19 31.44
C TYR A 252 5.65 26.81 32.77
N GLY A 253 5.59 26.04 33.85
CA GLY A 253 5.21 26.51 35.18
C GLY A 253 6.21 27.54 35.73
N LEU A 254 7.51 27.22 35.68
CA LEU A 254 8.57 28.12 36.10
C LEU A 254 8.65 29.39 35.21
N GLY A 255 8.39 29.22 33.90
CA GLY A 255 8.30 30.34 32.95
C GLY A 255 7.16 31.29 33.28
N ALA A 256 5.97 30.76 33.58
CA ALA A 256 4.83 31.56 34.01
C ALA A 256 5.12 32.29 35.35
N ALA A 257 5.71 31.60 36.31
CA ALA A 257 6.11 32.19 37.58
C ALA A 257 7.16 33.30 37.43
N ALA A 258 8.16 33.09 36.55
CA ALA A 258 9.19 34.07 36.25
C ALA A 258 8.60 35.33 35.59
N ILE A 259 7.71 35.19 34.62
CA ILE A 259 7.03 36.32 33.97
C ILE A 259 6.18 37.08 34.99
N THR A 260 5.48 36.38 35.87
CA THR A 260 4.68 37.00 36.94
C THR A 260 5.57 37.78 37.94
N ALA A 261 6.71 37.18 38.34
CA ALA A 261 7.67 37.83 39.23
C ALA A 261 8.30 39.11 38.60
N ILE A 262 8.66 39.01 37.30
CA ILE A 262 9.16 40.20 36.56
C ILE A 262 8.08 41.29 36.47
N ALA A 263 6.83 40.90 36.23
CA ALA A 263 5.72 41.86 36.15
C ALA A 263 5.47 42.55 37.51
N LEU A 264 5.52 41.80 38.62
CA LEU A 264 5.42 42.35 39.98
C LEU A 264 6.60 43.30 40.31
N ALA A 265 7.82 42.93 39.95
CA ALA A 265 9.00 43.76 40.14
C ALA A 265 8.92 45.10 39.35
N LEU A 266 8.41 45.05 38.11
CA LEU A 266 8.21 46.24 37.28
C LEU A 266 7.11 47.16 37.85
N GLU A 267 6.06 46.59 38.42
CA GLU A 267 5.01 47.35 39.08
C GLU A 267 5.53 48.03 40.36
N SER A 268 6.23 47.27 41.22
CA SER A 268 6.81 47.79 42.46
C SER A 268 7.87 48.90 42.21
N ALA A 269 8.56 48.85 41.07
CA ALA A 269 9.48 49.89 40.61
C ALA A 269 8.76 51.11 39.99
N GLY A 270 7.44 51.11 39.90
CA GLY A 270 6.65 52.19 39.28
C GLY A 270 6.78 52.24 37.74
N LEU A 271 7.37 51.22 37.12
CA LEU A 271 7.56 51.11 35.68
C LEU A 271 6.35 50.49 34.96
N MET A 272 5.39 49.97 35.72
CA MET A 272 4.17 49.37 35.19
C MET A 272 2.97 49.68 36.10
N SER A 273 1.79 49.92 35.55
CA SER A 273 0.59 50.17 36.35
C SER A 273 -0.16 48.87 36.68
N VAL A 274 -0.93 48.87 37.77
CA VAL A 274 -1.71 47.70 38.25
C VAL A 274 -2.59 47.07 37.16
N PRO A 275 -3.32 47.80 36.31
CA PRO A 275 -4.09 47.17 35.21
C PRO A 275 -3.24 46.33 34.25
N TYR A 276 -2.01 46.79 33.99
CA TYR A 276 -1.06 46.05 33.13
C TYR A 276 -0.59 44.76 33.82
N LEU A 277 -0.32 44.79 35.12
CA LEU A 277 0.02 43.61 35.91
C LEU A 277 -1.11 42.59 35.86
N VAL A 278 -2.35 43.00 36.12
CA VAL A 278 -3.52 42.09 36.06
C VAL A 278 -3.71 41.52 34.65
N GLY A 279 -3.53 42.34 33.60
CA GLY A 279 -3.57 41.90 32.22
C GLY A 279 -2.55 40.81 31.95
N ILE A 280 -1.30 40.99 32.38
CA ILE A 280 -0.25 39.97 32.21
C ILE A 280 -0.59 38.68 32.98
N MET A 281 -1.10 38.78 34.20
CA MET A 281 -1.53 37.62 34.97
C MET A 281 -2.64 36.80 34.28
N LEU A 282 -3.55 37.47 33.57
CA LEU A 282 -4.57 36.81 32.76
C LEU A 282 -3.97 36.12 31.51
N PHE A 283 -2.96 36.73 30.91
CA PHE A 283 -2.32 36.20 29.69
C PHE A 283 -1.30 35.09 29.97
N VAL A 284 -0.63 35.09 31.13
CA VAL A 284 0.49 34.18 31.41
C VAL A 284 0.09 32.72 31.32
N PHE A 285 -1.14 32.39 31.73
CA PHE A 285 -1.65 31.00 31.67
C PHE A 285 -1.95 30.54 30.23
N ASP A 286 -2.27 31.47 29.32
CA ASP A 286 -2.53 31.17 27.90
C ASP A 286 -1.27 31.30 27.03
N LEU A 287 -0.20 31.91 27.57
CA LEU A 287 1.03 32.20 26.84
C LEU A 287 1.70 30.98 26.21
N PHE A 288 1.70 29.85 26.95
CA PHE A 288 2.37 28.63 26.51
C PHE A 288 1.40 27.61 25.92
N GLY A 289 0.09 27.88 25.90
CA GLY A 289 -0.95 27.01 25.37
C GLY A 289 -0.67 26.54 23.93
N PRO A 290 -0.44 27.46 22.98
CA PRO A 290 -0.19 27.11 21.59
C PRO A 290 1.06 26.25 21.40
N ILE A 291 2.16 26.56 22.09
CA ILE A 291 3.40 25.78 21.95
C ILE A 291 3.26 24.38 22.60
N LYS A 292 2.53 24.28 23.71
CA LYS A 292 2.20 22.98 24.33
C LYS A 292 1.36 22.12 23.38
N ALA A 293 0.35 22.71 22.72
CA ALA A 293 -0.48 22.02 21.73
C ALA A 293 0.32 21.54 20.51
N LEU A 294 1.31 22.33 20.05
CA LEU A 294 2.22 21.89 18.99
C LEU A 294 2.98 20.62 19.34
N TYR A 295 3.37 20.43 20.59
CA TYR A 295 4.10 19.22 21.02
C TYR A 295 3.19 18.01 21.18
N THR A 296 1.96 18.18 21.64
CA THR A 296 0.98 17.08 21.69
C THR A 296 0.67 16.52 20.30
N GLN A 297 0.83 17.32 19.25
CA GLN A 297 0.68 16.85 17.87
C GLN A 297 1.96 16.21 17.29
N ALA A 298 3.09 16.20 18.01
CA ALA A 298 4.36 15.72 17.49
C ALA A 298 4.32 14.23 17.10
N THR A 299 3.63 13.40 17.88
CA THR A 299 3.46 11.96 17.58
C THR A 299 2.67 11.75 16.29
N ARG A 300 1.55 12.47 16.11
CA ARG A 300 0.77 12.39 14.84
C ARG A 300 1.59 12.79 13.64
N LEU A 301 2.42 13.83 13.77
CA LEU A 301 3.33 14.28 12.71
C LEU A 301 4.37 13.22 12.34
N THR A 302 4.85 12.47 13.31
CA THR A 302 5.81 11.37 13.08
C THR A 302 5.14 10.24 12.31
N VAL A 303 3.95 9.79 12.75
CA VAL A 303 3.18 8.75 12.05
C VAL A 303 2.84 9.19 10.62
N MET A 304 2.37 10.43 10.43
CA MET A 304 2.08 10.97 9.09
C MET A 304 3.31 10.96 8.19
N ASN A 305 4.49 11.32 8.72
CA ASN A 305 5.71 11.28 7.94
C ASN A 305 6.08 9.86 7.51
N SER A 306 5.97 8.88 8.43
CA SER A 306 6.16 7.46 8.11
C SER A 306 5.18 6.95 7.05
N CYS A 307 3.89 7.31 7.15
CA CYS A 307 2.91 6.95 6.13
C CYS A 307 3.26 7.55 4.75
N MET A 308 3.68 8.83 4.72
CA MET A 308 4.13 9.49 3.49
C MET A 308 5.38 8.81 2.90
N ASP A 309 6.33 8.39 3.74
CA ASP A 309 7.54 7.69 3.29
C ASP A 309 7.17 6.36 2.63
N ARG A 310 6.24 5.57 3.20
CA ARG A 310 5.77 4.30 2.61
C ARG A 310 5.00 4.50 1.30
N ILE A 311 4.16 5.54 1.22
CA ILE A 311 3.46 5.88 -0.03
C ILE A 311 4.47 6.27 -1.12
N GLU A 312 5.44 7.13 -0.79
CA GLU A 312 6.48 7.55 -1.74
C GLU A 312 7.35 6.37 -2.18
N GLU A 313 7.65 5.40 -1.30
CA GLU A 313 8.37 4.19 -1.64
C GLU A 313 7.66 3.39 -2.73
N VAL A 314 6.32 3.21 -2.63
CA VAL A 314 5.55 2.54 -3.68
C VAL A 314 5.56 3.34 -4.99
N PHE A 315 5.49 4.67 -4.94
CA PHE A 315 5.59 5.51 -6.14
C PHE A 315 6.99 5.52 -6.79
N HIS A 316 8.05 5.21 -6.05
CA HIS A 316 9.40 5.15 -6.59
C HIS A 316 9.74 3.81 -7.25
N GLU A 317 8.90 2.80 -7.08
CA GLU A 317 9.10 1.53 -7.77
C GLU A 317 8.98 1.71 -9.29
N PRO A 318 9.88 1.10 -10.06
CA PRO A 318 9.91 1.32 -11.49
C PRO A 318 8.66 0.73 -12.19
N GLU A 319 8.09 1.51 -13.09
CA GLU A 319 7.05 1.03 -14.00
C GLU A 319 7.67 0.18 -15.12
N LEU A 320 6.90 -0.78 -15.63
CA LEU A 320 7.27 -1.49 -16.85
C LEU A 320 7.10 -0.53 -18.03
N PRO A 321 8.15 -0.24 -18.81
CA PRO A 321 8.02 0.63 -19.97
C PRO A 321 6.99 0.09 -20.97
N ASP A 322 6.01 0.88 -21.37
CA ASP A 322 5.01 0.54 -22.40
C ASP A 322 5.00 1.59 -23.51
N ASP A 323 6.19 1.89 -23.99
CA ASP A 323 6.45 2.84 -25.08
C ASP A 323 6.60 2.16 -26.45
N GLY A 324 6.36 0.85 -26.52
CA GLY A 324 6.36 0.04 -27.74
C GLY A 324 5.44 0.62 -28.81
N ARG A 325 5.90 0.63 -30.05
CA ARG A 325 5.17 1.17 -31.21
C ARG A 325 4.87 0.11 -32.26
N ASP A 326 5.54 -1.02 -32.18
CA ASP A 326 5.37 -2.12 -33.11
C ASP A 326 4.10 -2.90 -32.80
N SER A 327 3.49 -3.45 -33.82
CA SER A 327 2.41 -4.44 -33.72
C SER A 327 2.93 -5.83 -34.10
N ILE A 328 2.33 -6.87 -33.50
CA ILE A 328 2.66 -8.25 -33.84
C ILE A 328 2.06 -8.58 -35.20
N PRO A 329 2.86 -9.04 -36.19
CA PRO A 329 2.34 -9.34 -37.51
C PRO A 329 1.48 -10.61 -37.50
N ASP A 330 0.33 -10.59 -38.20
CA ASP A 330 -0.55 -11.75 -38.34
C ASP A 330 0.06 -12.88 -39.20
N THR A 331 0.87 -12.51 -40.18
CA THR A 331 1.49 -13.43 -41.11
C THR A 331 3.00 -13.22 -41.16
N GLY A 332 3.75 -14.29 -41.39
CA GLY A 332 5.22 -14.24 -41.51
C GLY A 332 5.84 -15.64 -41.40
N GLU A 333 7.11 -15.76 -41.83
CA GLU A 333 7.89 -17.01 -41.73
C GLU A 333 8.57 -17.19 -40.37
N ALA A 334 8.54 -16.17 -39.50
CA ALA A 334 9.15 -16.21 -38.18
C ALA A 334 8.43 -17.24 -37.28
N PRO A 335 9.17 -17.88 -36.35
CA PRO A 335 8.57 -18.70 -35.30
C PRO A 335 7.53 -17.91 -34.49
N GLU A 336 6.54 -18.59 -33.93
CA GLU A 336 5.52 -17.95 -33.08
C GLU A 336 6.15 -17.34 -31.84
N VAL A 337 7.08 -18.09 -31.20
CA VAL A 337 7.85 -17.62 -30.04
C VAL A 337 9.32 -17.97 -30.23
N GLU A 338 10.20 -17.06 -29.88
CA GLU A 338 11.64 -17.29 -29.92
C GLU A 338 12.34 -16.62 -28.72
N PHE A 339 13.20 -17.36 -28.07
CA PHE A 339 14.09 -16.89 -27.02
C PHE A 339 15.51 -16.87 -27.57
N GLN A 340 16.20 -15.73 -27.50
CA GLN A 340 17.56 -15.56 -27.99
C GLN A 340 18.49 -15.11 -26.87
N HIS A 341 19.36 -16.00 -26.40
CA HIS A 341 20.38 -15.75 -25.38
C HIS A 341 19.83 -15.08 -24.13
N VAL A 342 18.66 -15.52 -23.65
CA VAL A 342 17.95 -14.88 -22.55
C VAL A 342 18.60 -15.21 -21.22
N ARG A 343 18.96 -14.13 -20.48
CA ARG A 343 19.39 -14.17 -19.10
C ARG A 343 18.41 -13.39 -18.22
N PHE A 344 18.13 -13.91 -17.06
CA PHE A 344 17.18 -13.29 -16.15
C PHE A 344 17.52 -13.53 -14.68
N ALA A 345 17.28 -12.50 -13.84
CA ALA A 345 17.43 -12.55 -12.40
C ALA A 345 16.24 -11.89 -11.68
N TYR A 346 15.77 -12.50 -10.61
CA TYR A 346 14.90 -11.83 -9.65
C TYR A 346 15.78 -11.09 -8.64
N GLY A 347 15.85 -9.76 -8.77
CA GLY A 347 16.79 -8.94 -8.02
C GLY A 347 18.25 -9.33 -8.31
N GLU A 348 18.97 -9.77 -7.29
CA GLU A 348 20.37 -10.22 -7.44
C GLU A 348 20.51 -11.71 -7.79
N LYS A 349 19.45 -12.50 -7.63
CA LYS A 349 19.49 -13.95 -7.87
C LYS A 349 19.22 -14.26 -9.34
N GLU A 350 20.25 -14.65 -10.08
CA GLU A 350 20.12 -15.13 -11.45
C GLU A 350 19.41 -16.49 -11.47
N VAL A 351 18.43 -16.62 -12.39
CA VAL A 351 17.53 -17.80 -12.49
C VAL A 351 17.59 -18.44 -13.87
N LEU A 352 17.87 -17.65 -14.92
CA LEU A 352 18.03 -18.17 -16.28
C LEU A 352 19.39 -17.77 -16.84
N HIS A 353 20.09 -18.76 -17.41
CA HIS A 353 21.44 -18.64 -17.93
C HIS A 353 21.43 -19.02 -19.41
N ASP A 354 21.45 -18.03 -20.34
CA ASP A 354 21.58 -18.23 -21.79
C ASP A 354 20.52 -19.17 -22.41
N ILE A 355 19.25 -18.93 -22.11
CA ILE A 355 18.14 -19.69 -22.68
C ILE A 355 17.91 -19.28 -24.13
N SER A 356 18.01 -20.27 -25.06
CA SER A 356 17.76 -20.07 -26.49
C SER A 356 16.94 -21.22 -27.05
N PHE A 357 15.76 -20.91 -27.62
CA PHE A 357 14.90 -21.87 -28.30
C PHE A 357 13.92 -21.16 -29.24
N SER A 358 13.32 -21.91 -30.16
CA SER A 358 12.24 -21.45 -31.02
C SER A 358 11.05 -22.39 -30.93
N LEU A 359 9.84 -21.83 -30.96
CA LEU A 359 8.58 -22.54 -31.02
C LEU A 359 7.83 -22.13 -32.30
N PRO A 360 7.78 -23.02 -33.31
CA PRO A 360 7.03 -22.78 -34.54
C PRO A 360 5.53 -22.67 -34.29
N ARG A 361 4.81 -22.08 -35.24
CA ARG A 361 3.35 -21.97 -35.19
C ARG A 361 2.69 -23.36 -35.15
N HIS A 362 1.60 -23.44 -34.39
CA HIS A 362 0.78 -24.67 -34.24
C HIS A 362 1.55 -25.89 -33.71
N GLN A 363 2.67 -25.64 -33.03
CA GLN A 363 3.42 -26.69 -32.33
C GLN A 363 3.30 -26.56 -30.83
N MET A 364 3.59 -27.66 -30.14
CA MET A 364 3.58 -27.78 -28.69
C MET A 364 5.01 -27.92 -28.16
N LEU A 365 5.43 -26.98 -27.31
CA LEU A 365 6.67 -27.04 -26.54
C LEU A 365 6.37 -27.38 -25.08
N ALA A 366 6.96 -28.48 -24.57
CA ALA A 366 6.86 -28.82 -23.15
C ALA A 366 8.13 -28.43 -22.39
N LEU A 367 7.98 -27.68 -21.31
CA LEU A 367 9.04 -27.38 -20.34
C LEU A 367 8.97 -28.38 -19.18
N VAL A 368 10.04 -29.13 -18.97
CA VAL A 368 10.14 -30.20 -17.97
C VAL A 368 11.38 -29.95 -17.11
N GLY A 369 11.42 -30.46 -15.90
CA GLY A 369 12.60 -30.40 -15.03
C GLY A 369 12.24 -30.23 -13.56
N PRO A 370 13.22 -30.16 -12.65
CA PRO A 370 13.02 -29.99 -11.22
C PRO A 370 12.30 -28.70 -10.87
N SER A 371 11.66 -28.66 -9.68
CA SER A 371 11.08 -27.43 -9.15
C SER A 371 12.18 -26.39 -8.93
N GLY A 372 11.88 -25.12 -9.24
CA GLY A 372 12.87 -24.04 -9.15
C GLY A 372 13.85 -23.93 -10.33
N GLY A 373 13.77 -24.80 -11.34
CA GLY A 373 14.68 -24.79 -12.50
C GLY A 373 14.48 -23.63 -13.50
N GLY A 374 13.47 -22.75 -13.31
CA GLY A 374 13.24 -21.59 -14.19
C GLY A 374 12.09 -21.73 -15.20
N LYS A 375 11.30 -22.83 -15.17
CA LYS A 375 10.21 -23.09 -16.13
C LYS A 375 9.12 -22.01 -16.13
N SER A 376 8.57 -21.67 -14.96
CA SER A 376 7.55 -20.61 -14.84
C SER A 376 8.13 -19.22 -15.15
N THR A 377 9.43 -19.02 -14.93
CA THR A 377 10.12 -17.79 -15.33
C THR A 377 10.10 -17.60 -16.84
N ILE A 378 10.30 -18.66 -17.63
CA ILE A 378 10.21 -18.60 -19.10
C ILE A 378 8.79 -18.17 -19.54
N ALA A 379 7.74 -18.75 -18.94
CA ALA A 379 6.36 -18.36 -19.22
C ALA A 379 6.09 -16.88 -18.85
N ASN A 380 6.60 -16.46 -17.70
CA ASN A 380 6.44 -15.09 -17.22
C ASN A 380 7.18 -14.05 -18.08
N LEU A 381 8.33 -14.41 -18.65
CA LEU A 381 9.06 -13.54 -19.57
C LEU A 381 8.36 -13.45 -20.94
N LEU A 382 7.73 -14.53 -21.40
CA LEU A 382 6.93 -14.50 -22.64
C LEU A 382 5.71 -13.57 -22.49
N THR A 383 5.06 -13.57 -21.31
CA THR A 383 3.95 -12.64 -21.01
C THR A 383 4.43 -11.23 -20.64
N ARG A 384 5.73 -11.01 -20.66
CA ARG A 384 6.34 -9.73 -20.27
C ARG A 384 5.88 -9.27 -18.87
N PHE A 385 5.72 -10.19 -17.93
CA PHE A 385 5.54 -9.84 -16.52
C PHE A 385 6.82 -9.24 -15.91
N TRP A 386 7.96 -9.49 -16.56
CA TRP A 386 9.27 -8.88 -16.33
C TRP A 386 9.97 -8.71 -17.68
N ASP A 387 10.82 -7.71 -17.78
CA ASP A 387 11.76 -7.58 -18.89
C ASP A 387 13.02 -8.42 -18.65
N VAL A 388 13.59 -8.98 -19.72
CA VAL A 388 14.85 -9.75 -19.64
C VAL A 388 16.03 -8.84 -19.29
N LYS A 389 17.01 -9.38 -18.58
CA LYS A 389 18.25 -8.66 -18.26
C LYS A 389 19.17 -8.58 -19.49
N ASP A 390 19.35 -9.70 -20.18
CA ASP A 390 20.11 -9.81 -21.42
C ASP A 390 19.35 -10.72 -22.39
N GLY A 391 19.62 -10.59 -23.69
CA GLY A 391 18.96 -11.34 -24.74
C GLY A 391 17.64 -10.73 -25.16
N ARG A 392 16.83 -11.52 -25.88
CA ARG A 392 15.55 -11.09 -26.43
C ARG A 392 14.50 -12.20 -26.35
N VAL A 393 13.26 -11.79 -26.11
CA VAL A 393 12.08 -12.64 -26.28
C VAL A 393 11.28 -12.08 -27.44
N LEU A 394 11.06 -12.91 -28.46
CA LEU A 394 10.39 -12.49 -29.68
C LEU A 394 9.07 -13.22 -29.85
N VAL A 395 8.03 -12.53 -30.26
CA VAL A 395 6.76 -13.09 -30.72
C VAL A 395 6.60 -12.70 -32.20
N ARG A 396 6.52 -13.72 -33.05
CA ARG A 396 6.50 -13.54 -34.54
C ARG A 396 7.59 -12.61 -35.05
N GLY A 397 8.81 -12.73 -34.49
CA GLY A 397 9.98 -11.95 -34.87
C GLY A 397 10.06 -10.53 -34.29
N LYS A 398 9.09 -10.11 -33.48
CA LYS A 398 9.11 -8.82 -32.79
C LYS A 398 9.49 -8.99 -31.33
N ASP A 399 10.42 -8.16 -30.84
CA ASP A 399 10.80 -8.14 -29.43
C ASP A 399 9.60 -7.67 -28.58
N VAL A 400 9.27 -8.43 -27.55
CA VAL A 400 8.13 -8.12 -26.67
C VAL A 400 8.24 -6.74 -26.01
N ARG A 401 9.46 -6.17 -25.91
CA ARG A 401 9.70 -4.83 -25.36
C ARG A 401 9.36 -3.71 -26.35
N GLU A 402 9.37 -3.99 -27.66
CA GLU A 402 9.07 -3.04 -28.73
C GLU A 402 7.58 -3.02 -29.09
N VAL A 403 6.81 -3.99 -28.61
CA VAL A 403 5.37 -4.14 -28.83
C VAL A 403 4.60 -3.52 -27.66
N LYS A 404 3.43 -2.91 -27.93
CA LYS A 404 2.51 -2.48 -26.87
C LYS A 404 2.06 -3.68 -26.03
N LEU A 405 2.05 -3.51 -24.71
CA LEU A 405 1.67 -4.61 -23.81
C LEU A 405 0.25 -5.15 -24.10
N ALA A 406 -0.69 -4.28 -24.43
CA ALA A 406 -2.05 -4.67 -24.80
C ALA A 406 -2.06 -5.59 -26.03
N ASP A 407 -1.32 -5.24 -27.10
CA ASP A 407 -1.22 -6.06 -28.32
C ASP A 407 -0.55 -7.42 -28.04
N LEU A 408 0.51 -7.43 -27.23
CA LEU A 408 1.13 -8.67 -26.78
C LEU A 408 0.13 -9.55 -26.00
N MET A 409 -0.62 -8.95 -25.08
CA MET A 409 -1.60 -9.68 -24.29
C MET A 409 -2.75 -10.23 -25.14
N ASP A 410 -3.17 -9.55 -26.19
CA ASP A 410 -4.19 -10.07 -27.10
C ASP A 410 -3.75 -11.37 -27.81
N HIS A 411 -2.44 -11.56 -27.99
CA HIS A 411 -1.87 -12.76 -28.63
C HIS A 411 -1.62 -13.92 -27.66
N ILE A 412 -1.73 -13.73 -26.34
CA ILE A 412 -1.39 -14.74 -25.34
C ILE A 412 -2.58 -15.03 -24.42
N SER A 413 -2.94 -16.30 -24.28
CA SER A 413 -3.80 -16.79 -23.19
C SER A 413 -2.98 -17.63 -22.21
N MET A 414 -3.22 -17.46 -20.91
CA MET A 414 -2.52 -18.22 -19.88
C MET A 414 -3.49 -18.85 -18.89
N VAL A 415 -3.34 -20.16 -18.69
CA VAL A 415 -3.99 -20.91 -17.62
C VAL A 415 -2.99 -21.05 -16.48
N PHE A 416 -3.23 -20.35 -15.40
CA PHE A 416 -2.35 -20.34 -14.23
C PHE A 416 -2.47 -21.61 -13.39
N GLN A 417 -1.41 -21.98 -12.70
CA GLN A 417 -1.39 -23.07 -11.71
C GLN A 417 -2.39 -22.81 -10.57
N ARG A 418 -2.39 -21.61 -10.02
CA ARG A 418 -3.35 -21.12 -9.02
C ARG A 418 -4.43 -20.31 -9.73
N VAL A 419 -5.61 -20.87 -9.87
CA VAL A 419 -6.75 -20.16 -10.46
C VAL A 419 -7.33 -19.18 -9.46
N TYR A 420 -7.41 -17.90 -9.85
CA TYR A 420 -8.11 -16.87 -9.11
C TYR A 420 -9.42 -16.50 -9.82
N LEU A 421 -10.52 -16.51 -9.07
CA LEU A 421 -11.83 -16.02 -9.52
C LEU A 421 -12.22 -14.82 -8.68
N PHE A 422 -12.70 -13.78 -9.34
CA PHE A 422 -13.16 -12.57 -8.66
C PHE A 422 -14.50 -12.80 -7.98
N GLN A 423 -14.76 -12.07 -6.91
CA GLN A 423 -16.06 -12.04 -6.24
C GLN A 423 -17.08 -11.32 -7.15
N ASP A 424 -17.63 -12.09 -8.09
CA ASP A 424 -18.57 -11.65 -9.12
C ASP A 424 -19.34 -12.88 -9.62
N THR A 425 -20.26 -12.69 -10.56
CA THR A 425 -20.99 -13.80 -11.18
C THR A 425 -20.04 -14.71 -11.96
N ILE A 426 -20.44 -15.98 -12.13
CA ILE A 426 -19.71 -16.92 -13.00
C ILE A 426 -19.66 -16.39 -14.44
N TYR A 427 -20.77 -15.79 -14.91
CA TYR A 427 -20.83 -15.14 -16.21
C TYR A 427 -19.72 -14.10 -16.38
N ASN A 428 -19.64 -13.13 -15.47
CA ASN A 428 -18.64 -12.06 -15.52
C ASN A 428 -17.22 -12.62 -15.42
N ASN A 429 -17.00 -13.62 -14.58
CA ASN A 429 -15.71 -14.29 -14.48
C ASN A 429 -15.25 -14.94 -15.79
N ILE A 430 -16.15 -15.47 -16.62
CA ILE A 430 -15.82 -16.00 -17.96
C ILE A 430 -15.66 -14.85 -18.96
N ALA A 431 -16.58 -13.88 -18.96
CA ALA A 431 -16.59 -12.73 -19.87
C ALA A 431 -15.31 -11.86 -19.78
N MET A 432 -14.55 -11.94 -18.68
CA MET A 432 -13.22 -11.30 -18.57
C MET A 432 -12.25 -11.72 -19.69
N GLY A 433 -12.45 -12.89 -20.32
CA GLY A 433 -11.65 -13.31 -21.47
C GLY A 433 -11.83 -12.40 -22.70
N ARG A 434 -13.04 -11.89 -22.91
CA ARG A 434 -13.40 -10.89 -23.93
C ARG A 434 -14.63 -10.12 -23.45
N PRO A 435 -14.46 -8.91 -22.89
CA PRO A 435 -15.52 -8.14 -22.24
C PRO A 435 -16.70 -7.76 -23.15
N ASP A 436 -16.49 -7.66 -24.43
CA ASP A 436 -17.47 -7.34 -25.48
C ASP A 436 -18.15 -8.59 -26.08
N ALA A 437 -17.88 -9.78 -25.54
CA ALA A 437 -18.50 -11.03 -26.00
C ALA A 437 -20.00 -11.05 -25.73
N THR A 438 -20.76 -11.60 -26.67
CA THR A 438 -22.20 -11.85 -26.49
C THR A 438 -22.45 -12.93 -25.45
N ARG A 439 -23.68 -12.98 -24.89
CA ARG A 439 -24.04 -14.02 -23.92
C ARG A 439 -23.92 -15.43 -24.54
N GLU A 440 -24.27 -15.57 -25.81
CA GLU A 440 -24.15 -16.82 -26.55
C GLU A 440 -22.71 -17.30 -26.65
N GLU A 441 -21.76 -16.41 -26.93
CA GLU A 441 -20.33 -16.74 -27.01
C GLU A 441 -19.78 -17.18 -25.65
N VAL A 442 -20.17 -16.50 -24.56
CA VAL A 442 -19.81 -16.89 -23.20
C VAL A 442 -20.32 -18.29 -22.85
N LEU A 443 -21.60 -18.58 -23.16
CA LEU A 443 -22.19 -19.89 -22.93
C LEU A 443 -21.54 -20.98 -23.78
N GLU A 444 -21.16 -20.69 -25.02
CA GLU A 444 -20.47 -21.62 -25.90
C GLU A 444 -19.04 -21.93 -25.37
N ALA A 445 -18.32 -20.91 -24.93
CA ALA A 445 -17.02 -21.09 -24.27
C ALA A 445 -17.15 -21.97 -23.01
N ALA A 446 -18.21 -21.79 -22.24
CA ALA A 446 -18.50 -22.61 -21.06
C ALA A 446 -18.81 -24.07 -21.42
N ARG A 447 -19.52 -24.36 -22.54
CA ARG A 447 -19.75 -25.73 -23.04
C ARG A 447 -18.45 -26.39 -23.45
N LYS A 448 -17.62 -25.69 -24.23
CA LYS A 448 -16.30 -26.19 -24.66
C LYS A 448 -15.38 -26.48 -23.46
N ALA A 449 -15.42 -25.61 -22.45
CA ALA A 449 -14.68 -25.80 -21.20
C ALA A 449 -15.29 -26.83 -20.24
N ARG A 450 -16.38 -27.50 -20.61
CA ARG A 450 -17.07 -28.47 -19.74
C ARG A 450 -17.51 -27.89 -18.39
N CYS A 451 -17.82 -26.60 -18.33
CA CYS A 451 -18.34 -25.98 -17.12
C CYS A 451 -19.84 -25.64 -17.18
N TYR A 452 -20.46 -25.69 -18.35
CA TYR A 452 -21.87 -25.36 -18.55
C TYR A 452 -22.81 -26.15 -17.65
N ASP A 453 -22.67 -27.48 -17.61
CA ASP A 453 -23.60 -28.36 -16.92
C ASP A 453 -23.59 -28.15 -15.40
N PHE A 454 -22.41 -28.07 -14.78
CA PHE A 454 -22.32 -27.84 -13.35
C PHE A 454 -22.77 -26.43 -12.97
N VAL A 455 -22.52 -25.43 -13.83
CA VAL A 455 -23.00 -24.06 -13.59
C VAL A 455 -24.52 -23.99 -13.64
N MET A 456 -25.14 -24.64 -14.63
CA MET A 456 -26.61 -24.71 -14.73
C MET A 456 -27.28 -25.50 -13.61
N ALA A 457 -26.53 -26.35 -12.91
CA ALA A 457 -27.03 -27.05 -11.73
C ALA A 457 -27.04 -26.17 -10.45
N LEU A 458 -26.40 -25.00 -10.48
CA LEU A 458 -26.44 -24.03 -9.38
C LEU A 458 -27.80 -23.29 -9.39
N PRO A 459 -28.28 -22.81 -8.22
CA PRO A 459 -29.59 -22.17 -8.10
C PRO A 459 -29.79 -20.99 -9.07
N ASP A 460 -28.78 -20.14 -9.26
CA ASP A 460 -28.83 -18.96 -10.12
C ASP A 460 -28.05 -19.15 -11.44
N GLY A 461 -27.59 -20.39 -11.74
CA GLY A 461 -26.85 -20.69 -12.96
C GLY A 461 -25.63 -19.78 -13.14
N PHE A 462 -25.50 -19.17 -14.32
CA PHE A 462 -24.38 -18.25 -14.63
C PHE A 462 -24.40 -16.93 -13.85
N ASP A 463 -25.53 -16.56 -13.30
CA ASP A 463 -25.70 -15.35 -12.48
C ASP A 463 -25.34 -15.62 -11.00
N THR A 464 -24.93 -16.86 -10.64
CA THR A 464 -24.44 -17.22 -9.32
C THR A 464 -23.18 -16.41 -8.99
N VAL A 465 -23.23 -15.65 -7.90
CA VAL A 465 -22.09 -14.89 -7.36
C VAL A 465 -21.20 -15.83 -6.56
N ILE A 466 -19.94 -15.92 -6.93
CA ILE A 466 -18.94 -16.73 -6.24
C ILE A 466 -18.18 -15.90 -5.21
N GLY A 467 -17.81 -16.50 -4.09
CA GLY A 467 -17.01 -15.86 -3.07
C GLY A 467 -15.59 -15.54 -3.54
N GLU A 468 -14.87 -14.77 -2.74
CA GLU A 468 -13.48 -14.39 -3.02
C GLU A 468 -12.59 -15.61 -3.29
N GLY A 469 -11.77 -15.53 -4.34
CA GLY A 469 -10.92 -16.62 -4.78
C GLY A 469 -11.67 -17.88 -5.26
N GLY A 470 -13.01 -17.83 -5.43
CA GLY A 470 -13.83 -18.98 -5.81
C GLY A 470 -14.06 -19.97 -4.66
N ALA A 471 -14.12 -19.51 -3.44
CA ALA A 471 -14.19 -20.35 -2.22
C ALA A 471 -15.36 -21.35 -2.20
N SER A 472 -16.44 -21.10 -2.93
CA SER A 472 -17.62 -21.98 -3.04
C SER A 472 -17.48 -23.08 -4.09
N LEU A 473 -16.42 -23.08 -4.90
CA LEU A 473 -16.21 -24.03 -6.01
C LEU A 473 -15.05 -24.98 -5.70
N SER A 474 -15.16 -26.22 -6.23
CA SER A 474 -14.05 -27.18 -6.21
C SER A 474 -12.87 -26.70 -7.05
N GLY A 475 -11.67 -27.23 -6.81
CA GLY A 475 -10.48 -26.91 -7.61
C GLY A 475 -10.68 -27.14 -9.10
N GLY A 476 -11.32 -28.25 -9.48
CA GLY A 476 -11.61 -28.59 -10.87
C GLY A 476 -12.64 -27.70 -11.54
N GLU A 477 -13.65 -27.23 -10.80
CA GLU A 477 -14.64 -26.26 -11.30
C GLU A 477 -13.99 -24.90 -11.57
N ARG A 478 -13.17 -24.39 -10.62
CA ARG A 478 -12.39 -23.16 -10.83
C ARG A 478 -11.51 -23.25 -12.07
N GLN A 479 -10.82 -24.39 -12.25
CA GLN A 479 -9.94 -24.62 -13.39
C GLN A 479 -10.72 -24.55 -14.72
N ARG A 480 -11.89 -25.19 -14.80
CA ARG A 480 -12.72 -25.17 -16.01
C ARG A 480 -13.23 -23.77 -16.35
N ILE A 481 -13.59 -22.96 -15.35
CA ILE A 481 -13.92 -21.54 -15.55
C ILE A 481 -12.72 -20.76 -16.10
N SER A 482 -11.52 -21.00 -15.59
CA SER A 482 -10.29 -20.38 -16.12
C SER A 482 -10.01 -20.79 -17.56
N ILE A 483 -10.24 -22.06 -17.91
CA ILE A 483 -10.13 -22.54 -19.29
C ILE A 483 -11.19 -21.88 -20.19
N ALA A 484 -12.42 -21.71 -19.70
CA ALA A 484 -13.48 -21.00 -20.43
C ALA A 484 -13.07 -19.54 -20.76
N ARG A 485 -12.40 -18.82 -19.84
CA ARG A 485 -11.81 -17.51 -20.12
C ARG A 485 -10.84 -17.55 -21.29
N CYS A 486 -9.95 -18.54 -21.31
CA CYS A 486 -8.95 -18.67 -22.37
C CYS A 486 -9.59 -19.06 -23.72
N ILE A 487 -10.61 -19.93 -23.72
CA ILE A 487 -11.37 -20.30 -24.92
C ILE A 487 -12.10 -19.07 -25.49
N LEU A 488 -12.75 -18.28 -24.63
CA LEU A 488 -13.46 -17.06 -25.05
C LEU A 488 -12.53 -16.01 -25.62
N LYS A 489 -11.32 -15.86 -25.06
CA LYS A 489 -10.30 -14.94 -25.54
C LYS A 489 -9.75 -15.32 -26.92
N ASP A 490 -9.64 -16.60 -27.18
CA ASP A 490 -9.24 -17.19 -28.47
C ASP A 490 -7.85 -16.75 -28.99
N ALA A 491 -6.90 -16.49 -28.10
CA ALA A 491 -5.54 -16.07 -28.47
C ALA A 491 -4.76 -17.18 -29.19
N PRO A 492 -3.83 -16.82 -30.14
CA PRO A 492 -3.05 -17.81 -30.91
C PRO A 492 -2.00 -18.56 -30.08
N ILE A 493 -1.48 -17.97 -29.01
CA ILE A 493 -0.50 -18.58 -28.12
C ILE A 493 -1.20 -18.95 -26.80
N VAL A 494 -1.08 -20.21 -26.39
CA VAL A 494 -1.62 -20.68 -25.11
C VAL A 494 -0.48 -21.15 -24.20
N ILE A 495 -0.43 -20.61 -23.00
CA ILE A 495 0.49 -21.03 -21.94
C ILE A 495 -0.30 -21.83 -20.91
N LEU A 496 0.12 -23.08 -20.65
CA LEU A 496 -0.47 -23.92 -19.61
C LEU A 496 0.55 -24.13 -18.50
N ASP A 497 0.29 -23.56 -17.33
CA ASP A 497 1.11 -23.79 -16.13
C ASP A 497 0.39 -24.77 -15.22
N GLU A 498 0.82 -26.03 -15.23
CA GLU A 498 0.36 -27.13 -14.35
C GLU A 498 -1.17 -27.23 -14.15
N ALA A 499 -1.92 -27.06 -15.22
CA ALA A 499 -3.39 -26.91 -15.22
C ALA A 499 -4.21 -28.06 -14.57
N THR A 500 -3.58 -29.09 -13.99
CA THR A 500 -4.25 -30.27 -13.46
C THR A 500 -3.69 -30.80 -12.12
N ALA A 501 -2.82 -30.07 -11.43
CA ALA A 501 -2.30 -30.44 -10.12
C ALA A 501 -3.36 -30.26 -9.04
N SER A 502 -3.81 -31.27 -8.36
CA SER A 502 -4.76 -31.22 -7.22
C SER A 502 -6.26 -31.40 -7.56
N VAL A 503 -6.57 -32.12 -8.64
CA VAL A 503 -7.97 -32.39 -9.05
C VAL A 503 -8.29 -33.85 -8.88
N ASP A 504 -9.51 -34.18 -8.47
CA ASP A 504 -10.05 -35.55 -8.40
C ASP A 504 -10.19 -36.17 -9.80
N ALA A 505 -10.23 -37.52 -9.86
CA ALA A 505 -10.17 -38.25 -11.12
C ALA A 505 -11.31 -37.93 -12.10
N ASP A 506 -12.51 -37.63 -11.61
CA ASP A 506 -13.67 -37.32 -12.45
C ASP A 506 -13.52 -35.95 -13.10
N ASN A 507 -13.12 -34.94 -12.34
CA ASN A 507 -12.84 -33.61 -12.86
C ASN A 507 -11.61 -33.57 -13.77
N GLU A 508 -10.63 -34.46 -13.58
CA GLU A 508 -9.47 -34.57 -14.47
C GLU A 508 -9.87 -34.85 -15.92
N SER A 509 -10.81 -35.77 -16.15
CA SER A 509 -11.30 -36.12 -17.50
C SER A 509 -11.94 -34.89 -18.18
N TYR A 510 -12.79 -34.15 -17.46
CA TYR A 510 -13.41 -32.93 -17.99
C TYR A 510 -12.40 -31.80 -18.28
N ILE A 511 -11.40 -31.64 -17.44
CA ILE A 511 -10.33 -30.64 -17.66
C ILE A 511 -9.50 -31.02 -18.89
N GLN A 512 -9.17 -32.30 -19.08
CA GLN A 512 -8.43 -32.79 -20.27
C GLN A 512 -9.23 -32.52 -21.56
N GLN A 513 -10.55 -32.77 -21.55
CA GLN A 513 -11.42 -32.42 -22.68
C GLN A 513 -11.44 -30.93 -22.95
N ALA A 514 -11.58 -30.10 -21.90
CA ALA A 514 -11.58 -28.65 -22.02
C ALA A 514 -10.23 -28.12 -22.57
N ILE A 515 -9.10 -28.66 -22.12
CA ILE A 515 -7.79 -28.34 -22.64
C ILE A 515 -7.69 -28.76 -24.11
N SER A 516 -8.18 -29.94 -24.49
CA SER A 516 -8.15 -30.41 -25.89
C SER A 516 -8.91 -29.47 -26.82
N GLU A 517 -10.02 -28.90 -26.39
CA GLU A 517 -10.76 -27.85 -27.12
C GLU A 517 -9.96 -26.53 -27.21
N LEU A 518 -9.35 -26.10 -26.08
CA LEU A 518 -8.60 -24.87 -26.01
C LEU A 518 -7.41 -24.85 -26.98
N VAL A 519 -6.73 -25.98 -27.16
CA VAL A 519 -5.45 -26.05 -27.88
C VAL A 519 -5.58 -26.27 -29.36
N GLN A 520 -6.79 -26.52 -29.90
CA GLN A 520 -6.99 -26.79 -31.33
C GLN A 520 -6.52 -25.63 -32.20
N GLY A 521 -5.55 -25.88 -33.10
CA GLY A 521 -5.00 -24.89 -34.01
C GLY A 521 -4.18 -23.77 -33.32
N LYS A 522 -3.77 -23.95 -32.07
CA LYS A 522 -2.98 -22.98 -31.31
C LYS A 522 -1.51 -23.39 -31.20
N THR A 523 -0.68 -22.44 -30.83
CA THR A 523 0.71 -22.68 -30.44
C THR A 523 0.78 -22.80 -28.91
N LEU A 524 1.40 -23.89 -28.40
CA LEU A 524 1.39 -24.21 -26.99
C LEU A 524 2.76 -24.14 -26.34
N LEU A 525 2.82 -23.43 -25.21
CA LEU A 525 3.90 -23.57 -24.23
C LEU A 525 3.33 -24.20 -22.96
N VAL A 526 3.80 -25.42 -22.62
CA VAL A 526 3.27 -26.17 -21.48
C VAL A 526 4.35 -26.39 -20.44
N ILE A 527 4.11 -25.92 -19.22
CA ILE A 527 4.90 -26.32 -18.04
C ILE A 527 4.31 -27.63 -17.55
N ALA A 528 4.99 -28.74 -17.89
CA ALA A 528 4.39 -30.03 -17.76
C ALA A 528 4.87 -30.79 -16.52
N HIS A 529 3.91 -31.17 -15.70
CA HIS A 529 4.10 -32.09 -14.58
C HIS A 529 3.46 -33.46 -14.80
N ARG A 530 2.66 -33.64 -15.89
CA ARG A 530 2.01 -34.90 -16.22
C ARG A 530 2.59 -35.52 -17.47
N LEU A 531 2.84 -36.84 -17.39
CA LEU A 531 3.48 -37.61 -18.46
C LEU A 531 2.67 -37.64 -19.76
N ASN A 532 1.34 -37.69 -19.67
CA ASN A 532 0.47 -37.74 -20.84
C ASN A 532 0.58 -36.45 -21.69
N THR A 533 0.68 -35.30 -21.05
CA THR A 533 0.85 -34.03 -21.72
C THR A 533 2.21 -33.92 -22.40
N ILE A 534 3.28 -34.44 -21.75
CA ILE A 534 4.65 -34.39 -22.26
C ILE A 534 4.84 -35.26 -23.50
N ARG A 535 4.20 -36.43 -23.53
CA ARG A 535 4.36 -37.40 -24.64
C ARG A 535 3.89 -36.87 -26.00
N GLY A 536 2.89 -36.00 -26.00
CA GLY A 536 2.33 -35.41 -27.21
C GLY A 536 3.03 -34.14 -27.68
N ALA A 537 4.09 -33.70 -27.02
CA ALA A 537 4.80 -32.45 -27.38
C ALA A 537 5.70 -32.68 -28.60
N ASP A 538 5.68 -31.71 -29.55
CA ASP A 538 6.57 -31.70 -30.72
C ASP A 538 8.02 -31.46 -30.29
N GLN A 539 8.22 -30.71 -29.24
CA GLN A 539 9.52 -30.45 -28.63
C GLN A 539 9.44 -30.44 -27.10
N ILE A 540 10.43 -30.99 -26.44
CA ILE A 540 10.59 -31.02 -25.01
C ILE A 540 11.92 -30.34 -24.66
N LEU A 541 11.89 -29.35 -23.75
CA LEU A 541 13.07 -28.77 -23.14
C LEU A 541 13.13 -29.19 -21.67
N VAL A 542 14.25 -29.78 -21.28
CA VAL A 542 14.53 -30.08 -19.89
C VAL A 542 15.31 -28.94 -19.29
N ILE A 543 14.67 -28.20 -18.40
CA ILE A 543 15.25 -27.04 -17.73
C ILE A 543 15.77 -27.48 -16.36
N SER A 544 17.08 -27.29 -16.14
CA SER A 544 17.72 -27.55 -14.85
C SER A 544 18.73 -26.45 -14.57
N ASP A 545 18.71 -25.95 -13.34
CA ASP A 545 19.64 -24.90 -12.87
C ASP A 545 19.72 -23.67 -13.81
N GLY A 546 18.57 -23.30 -14.38
CA GLY A 546 18.47 -22.12 -15.26
C GLY A 546 18.96 -22.33 -16.70
N GLU A 547 19.31 -23.55 -17.11
CA GLU A 547 19.83 -23.89 -18.43
C GLU A 547 18.97 -24.95 -19.13
N ILE A 548 19.08 -25.05 -20.46
CA ILE A 548 18.47 -26.15 -21.23
C ILE A 548 19.43 -27.35 -21.18
N ALA A 549 19.19 -28.25 -20.23
CA ALA A 549 20.03 -29.42 -20.03
C ALA A 549 19.85 -30.49 -21.14
N GLN A 550 18.63 -30.68 -21.63
CA GLN A 550 18.33 -31.62 -22.72
C GLN A 550 17.23 -31.06 -23.62
N ARG A 551 17.26 -31.39 -24.91
CA ARG A 551 16.27 -30.97 -25.93
C ARG A 551 15.96 -32.13 -26.86
N GLY A 552 14.68 -32.42 -27.13
CA GLY A 552 14.27 -33.49 -28.06
C GLY A 552 12.79 -33.77 -28.03
N THR A 553 12.41 -34.92 -28.57
CA THR A 553 11.07 -35.53 -28.44
C THR A 553 11.02 -36.51 -27.28
N HIS A 554 9.85 -36.97 -26.89
CA HIS A 554 9.72 -38.01 -25.87
C HIS A 554 10.58 -39.25 -26.17
N GLN A 555 10.55 -39.73 -27.41
CA GLN A 555 11.29 -40.91 -27.80
C GLN A 555 12.80 -40.71 -27.75
N SER A 556 13.31 -39.62 -28.35
CA SER A 556 14.75 -39.34 -28.38
C SER A 556 15.33 -39.15 -26.96
N LEU A 557 14.62 -38.45 -26.08
CA LEU A 557 15.07 -38.21 -24.70
C LEU A 557 14.97 -39.45 -23.81
N MET A 558 14.05 -40.37 -24.12
CA MET A 558 14.01 -41.68 -23.44
C MET A 558 15.16 -42.60 -23.86
N GLU A 559 15.62 -42.51 -25.12
CA GLU A 559 16.78 -43.22 -25.63
C GLU A 559 18.11 -42.65 -25.12
N GLU A 560 18.23 -41.30 -25.10
CA GLU A 560 19.41 -40.58 -24.62
C GLU A 560 19.66 -40.83 -23.11
N GLY A 561 18.60 -40.93 -22.33
CA GLY A 561 18.70 -41.09 -20.88
C GLY A 561 18.80 -39.74 -20.13
N GLY A 562 19.49 -39.71 -18.97
CA GLY A 562 19.71 -38.50 -18.22
C GLY A 562 18.50 -38.03 -17.40
N ILE A 563 18.38 -36.71 -17.24
CA ILE A 563 17.39 -36.03 -16.37
C ILE A 563 15.95 -36.39 -16.81
N TYR A 564 15.68 -36.37 -18.11
CA TYR A 564 14.34 -36.65 -18.63
C TYR A 564 13.87 -38.08 -18.32
N ARG A 565 14.71 -39.09 -18.62
CA ARG A 565 14.36 -40.51 -18.35
C ARG A 565 14.13 -40.74 -16.86
N ASN A 566 14.99 -40.17 -16.00
CA ASN A 566 14.81 -40.25 -14.56
C ASN A 566 13.49 -39.62 -14.10
N PHE A 567 13.17 -38.44 -14.61
CA PHE A 567 11.91 -37.75 -14.33
C PHE A 567 10.68 -38.61 -14.73
N VAL A 568 10.71 -39.20 -15.91
CA VAL A 568 9.63 -40.10 -16.41
C VAL A 568 9.52 -41.36 -15.55
N THR A 569 10.65 -42.02 -15.25
CA THR A 569 10.69 -43.26 -14.48
C THR A 569 10.18 -43.10 -13.06
N VAL A 570 10.64 -42.07 -12.35
CA VAL A 570 10.18 -41.74 -10.98
C VAL A 570 8.67 -41.51 -10.96
N ARG A 571 8.13 -40.82 -11.95
CA ARG A 571 6.68 -40.53 -12.02
C ARG A 571 5.84 -41.75 -12.45
N GLN A 572 6.38 -42.66 -13.21
CA GLN A 572 5.72 -43.93 -13.47
C GLN A 572 5.65 -44.82 -12.22
N GLN A 573 6.70 -44.83 -11.42
CA GLN A 573 6.76 -45.58 -10.16
C GLN A 573 5.87 -44.97 -9.07
N SER A 574 5.71 -43.66 -9.01
CA SER A 574 4.88 -42.95 -8.01
C SER A 574 3.36 -43.14 -8.22
N ARG A 575 2.91 -43.67 -9.36
CA ARG A 575 1.48 -44.02 -9.63
C ARG A 575 0.96 -45.21 -8.83
N GLY A 576 1.81 -45.94 -8.11
CA GLY A 576 1.43 -47.09 -7.28
C GLY A 576 1.97 -46.93 -5.86
N TRP A 577 1.25 -46.27 -4.97
CA TRP A 577 1.45 -46.46 -3.55
C TRP A 577 0.81 -47.80 -3.16
N ASN A 578 1.49 -48.90 -3.48
CA ASN A 578 1.12 -50.22 -2.99
C ASN A 578 1.51 -50.26 -1.50
N ARG A 579 0.51 -50.26 -0.64
CA ARG A 579 0.65 -50.84 0.69
C ARG A 579 1.12 -52.29 0.47
N LYS A 580 2.43 -52.55 0.57
CA LYS A 580 2.92 -53.92 0.69
C LYS A 580 2.30 -54.47 1.97
N ASP A 581 1.39 -55.36 1.82
CA ASP A 581 0.94 -56.20 2.93
C ASP A 581 2.19 -56.90 3.47
N SER A 582 2.61 -56.44 4.66
CA SER A 582 3.56 -57.18 5.49
C SER A 582 2.84 -58.41 5.97
N ALA A 583 3.08 -59.54 5.33
CA ALA A 583 2.79 -60.87 5.86
C ALA A 583 3.73 -61.17 7.03
#